data_b0446e3b3d5ff2ed0494a9489281a6fa
#
_entry.id   b0446e3b3d5ff2ed0494a9489281a6fa
#
_cell.length_a   1.000
_cell.length_b   1.000
_cell.length_c   1.000
_cell.angle_alpha   90.00
_cell.angle_beta   90.00
_cell.angle_gamma   90.00
#
_symmetry.space_group_name_H-M   'P 1'
#
loop_
_entity.id
_entity.type
_entity.pdbx_description
1 polymer ?
#
loop_
_entity_poly.entity_id
_entity_poly.type
_entity_poly.pdbx_seq_one_letter_code
_entity_poly.pdbx_strand_id
1 'polypeptide(L)'
;MDLYGNVYVADKQGNVTQYNAWGDSLLRYAPSQPAAVHILEAWKGLKILIFNRDLQSYTWLNRFLVAIQNKILENEQIGFARLLTYAADGNLWLFDDQDFALKKLDPETNKILLTTPCDLLFSPRSYQLSFLREYQNQVFLVDKNFGIFVFDNFGNFKKNMDIRNINFITFVADYATYIQENTLYLQHLYQKQTKKIILPIEHHYKDFFAISNTNVYLFTSSQMFVYTYKKKSP
;
A
#
# COMPACT_ATOMS: atom_id res chain seq x y z
N MET A 1 6.58 -5.18 -3.45
CA MET A 1 7.38 -5.84 -4.50
C MET A 1 7.71 -4.80 -5.56
N ASP A 2 8.93 -4.81 -6.11
CA ASP A 2 9.33 -3.92 -7.19
C ASP A 2 9.09 -4.52 -8.59
N LEU A 3 9.45 -3.76 -9.64
CA LEU A 3 9.30 -4.19 -11.04
C LEU A 3 10.23 -5.36 -11.42
N TYR A 4 11.24 -5.64 -10.63
CA TYR A 4 12.21 -6.73 -10.87
C TYR A 4 11.82 -8.01 -10.13
N GLY A 5 10.72 -7.99 -9.39
CA GLY A 5 10.23 -9.13 -8.62
C GLY A 5 10.83 -9.27 -7.23
N ASN A 6 11.62 -8.29 -6.76
CA ASN A 6 12.13 -8.32 -5.39
C ASN A 6 11.03 -7.95 -4.40
N VAL A 7 11.02 -8.64 -3.27
CA VAL A 7 10.07 -8.45 -2.17
C VAL A 7 10.74 -7.65 -1.06
N TYR A 8 10.03 -6.70 -0.50
CA TYR A 8 10.52 -5.86 0.60
C TYR A 8 9.67 -6.13 1.84
N VAL A 9 10.34 -6.40 2.95
CA VAL A 9 9.71 -6.72 4.22
C VAL A 9 10.23 -5.77 5.29
N ALA A 10 9.33 -5.12 6.00
CA ALA A 10 9.66 -4.30 7.17
C ALA A 10 9.41 -5.09 8.46
N ASP A 11 10.32 -4.98 9.41
CA ASP A 11 10.13 -5.48 10.77
C ASP A 11 9.51 -4.41 11.69
N LYS A 12 9.23 -4.78 12.94
CA LYS A 12 8.64 -3.88 13.95
C LYS A 12 9.53 -2.71 14.35
N GLN A 13 10.82 -2.79 14.08
CA GLN A 13 11.82 -1.75 14.39
C GLN A 13 12.02 -0.80 13.20
N GLY A 14 11.38 -1.08 12.06
CA GLY A 14 11.50 -0.28 10.85
C GLY A 14 12.64 -0.67 9.95
N ASN A 15 13.37 -1.76 10.25
CA ASN A 15 14.34 -2.28 9.31
C ASN A 15 13.61 -2.82 8.08
N VAL A 16 14.14 -2.53 6.90
CA VAL A 16 13.61 -3.04 5.63
C VAL A 16 14.63 -3.98 5.01
N THR A 17 14.20 -5.20 4.72
CA THR A 17 15.02 -6.18 4.01
C THR A 17 14.44 -6.45 2.63
N GLN A 18 15.30 -6.43 1.62
CA GLN A 18 14.99 -6.81 0.24
C GLN A 18 15.32 -8.28 0.04
N TYR A 19 14.39 -9.01 -0.54
CA TYR A 19 14.56 -10.42 -0.92
C TYR A 19 14.37 -10.59 -2.41
N ASN A 20 15.13 -11.51 -3.03
CA ASN A 20 14.88 -11.92 -4.41
C ASN A 20 13.65 -12.88 -4.50
N ALA A 21 13.33 -13.31 -5.73
CA ALA A 21 12.22 -14.23 -5.97
C ALA A 21 12.40 -15.63 -5.35
N TRP A 22 13.61 -15.98 -4.96
CA TRP A 22 13.93 -17.27 -4.31
C TRP A 22 13.95 -17.19 -2.78
N GLY A 23 13.81 -15.96 -2.22
CA GLY A 23 13.82 -15.74 -0.78
C GLY A 23 15.18 -15.43 -0.18
N ASP A 24 16.22 -15.23 -1.02
CA ASP A 24 17.53 -14.81 -0.53
C ASP A 24 17.52 -13.33 -0.16
N SER A 25 18.07 -12.98 1.00
CA SER A 25 18.24 -11.61 1.43
C SER A 25 19.35 -10.92 0.62
N LEU A 26 19.02 -9.79 0.00
CA LEU A 26 19.93 -9.04 -0.85
C LEU A 26 20.51 -7.81 -0.14
N LEU A 27 19.65 -6.96 0.39
CA LEU A 27 19.99 -5.68 0.99
C LEU A 27 19.15 -5.44 2.25
N ARG A 28 19.69 -4.61 3.15
CA ARG A 28 18.99 -4.21 4.37
C ARG A 28 19.18 -2.73 4.65
N TYR A 29 18.09 -2.06 5.00
CA TYR A 29 18.08 -0.73 5.60
C TYR A 29 17.75 -0.84 7.09
N ALA A 30 18.45 -0.04 7.91
CA ALA A 30 18.11 0.16 9.31
C ALA A 30 17.93 1.66 9.56
N PRO A 31 16.80 2.10 10.14
CA PRO A 31 16.60 3.49 10.46
C PRO A 31 17.49 3.91 11.65
N SER A 32 17.86 5.19 11.71
CA SER A 32 18.58 5.74 12.85
C SER A 32 17.74 5.77 14.14
N GLN A 33 16.42 5.93 13.98
CA GLN A 33 15.43 5.86 15.05
C GLN A 33 14.46 4.73 14.76
N PRO A 34 14.39 3.68 15.59
CA PRO A 34 13.43 2.60 15.42
C PRO A 34 11.99 3.10 15.49
N ALA A 35 11.19 2.75 14.48
CA ALA A 35 9.77 3.06 14.42
C ALA A 35 9.03 2.07 13.53
N ALA A 36 7.77 1.79 13.82
CA ALA A 36 6.97 0.91 13.01
C ALA A 36 6.73 1.50 11.62
N VAL A 37 6.93 0.69 10.58
CA VAL A 37 6.58 1.06 9.21
C VAL A 37 5.10 0.80 8.98
N HIS A 38 4.36 1.84 8.63
CA HIS A 38 2.93 1.74 8.33
C HIS A 38 2.65 1.55 6.84
N ILE A 39 3.47 2.18 6.00
CA ILE A 39 3.45 1.97 4.54
C ILE A 39 4.87 1.72 4.07
N LEU A 40 5.05 0.67 3.28
CA LEU A 40 6.26 0.33 2.55
C LEU A 40 5.91 0.18 1.08
N GLU A 41 6.45 1.05 0.24
CA GLU A 41 6.07 1.13 -1.16
C GLU A 41 7.29 1.11 -2.07
N ALA A 42 7.51 -0.01 -2.77
CA ALA A 42 8.68 -0.26 -3.61
C ALA A 42 8.34 -0.50 -5.09
N TRP A 43 7.07 -0.41 -5.47
CA TRP A 43 6.60 -0.87 -6.78
C TRP A 43 7.18 -0.11 -7.99
N LYS A 44 7.69 1.12 -7.81
CA LYS A 44 8.34 1.89 -8.88
C LYS A 44 9.84 1.56 -9.07
N GLY A 45 10.42 0.72 -8.22
CA GLY A 45 11.74 0.11 -8.41
C GLY A 45 12.97 0.99 -8.24
N LEU A 46 12.88 2.31 -8.41
CA LEU A 46 14.01 3.23 -8.27
C LEU A 46 14.06 3.93 -6.91
N LYS A 47 12.89 4.22 -6.36
CA LYS A 47 12.72 4.83 -5.05
C LYS A 47 11.76 3.97 -4.23
N ILE A 48 12.05 3.82 -2.95
CA ILE A 48 11.22 3.12 -1.99
C ILE A 48 10.74 4.13 -0.96
N LEU A 49 9.42 4.18 -0.76
CA LEU A 49 8.79 5.03 0.23
C LEU A 49 8.55 4.24 1.51
N ILE A 50 9.00 4.78 2.63
CA ILE A 50 8.67 4.33 3.97
C ILE A 50 7.87 5.43 4.64
N PHE A 51 6.72 5.12 5.21
CA PHE A 51 5.95 6.04 6.04
C PHE A 51 5.82 5.51 7.46
N ASN A 52 6.19 6.35 8.41
CA ASN A 52 6.09 6.13 9.85
C ASN A 52 5.01 7.05 10.40
N ARG A 53 3.79 6.54 10.54
CA ARG A 53 2.64 7.33 11.00
C ARG A 53 2.88 7.92 12.39
N ASP A 54 3.44 7.15 13.31
CA ASP A 54 3.61 7.56 14.70
C ASP A 54 4.66 8.69 14.85
N LEU A 55 5.61 8.77 13.92
CA LEU A 55 6.57 9.85 13.80
C LEU A 55 6.13 10.95 12.83
N GLN A 56 4.98 10.81 12.19
CA GLN A 56 4.50 11.72 11.12
C GLN A 56 5.61 12.03 10.13
N SER A 57 6.34 11.01 9.68
CA SER A 57 7.51 11.17 8.82
C SER A 57 7.53 10.13 7.70
N TYR A 58 8.18 10.50 6.62
CA TYR A 58 8.45 9.58 5.53
C TYR A 58 9.91 9.63 5.09
N THR A 59 10.41 8.49 4.66
CA THR A 59 11.78 8.33 4.18
C THR A 59 11.77 7.79 2.75
N TRP A 60 12.56 8.42 1.89
CA TRP A 60 12.86 7.89 0.58
C TRP A 60 14.18 7.11 0.64
N LEU A 61 14.16 5.86 0.20
CA LEU A 61 15.35 5.09 -0.07
C LEU A 61 15.56 4.97 -1.58
N ASN A 62 16.80 4.85 -2.00
CA ASN A 62 17.13 4.45 -3.36
C ASN A 62 17.05 2.92 -3.52
N ARG A 63 17.31 2.40 -4.74
CA ARG A 63 17.29 0.97 -5.03
C ARG A 63 18.32 0.13 -4.24
N PHE A 64 19.31 0.76 -3.64
CA PHE A 64 20.32 0.12 -2.79
C PHE A 64 19.97 0.17 -1.30
N LEU A 65 18.75 0.53 -0.96
CA LEU A 65 18.25 0.75 0.40
C LEU A 65 19.05 1.80 1.18
N VAL A 66 19.61 2.79 0.49
CA VAL A 66 20.24 3.95 1.13
C VAL A 66 19.23 5.08 1.23
N ALA A 67 19.10 5.66 2.41
CA ALA A 67 18.22 6.81 2.63
C ALA A 67 18.75 8.04 1.85
N ILE A 68 17.92 8.59 0.98
CA ILE A 68 18.20 9.78 0.19
C ILE A 68 17.48 11.02 0.70
N GLN A 69 16.38 10.82 1.43
CA GLN A 69 15.62 11.91 2.03
C GLN A 69 14.80 11.37 3.22
N ASN A 70 14.74 12.16 4.29
CA ASN A 70 13.84 11.95 5.41
C ASN A 70 13.14 13.28 5.67
N LYS A 71 11.81 13.28 5.70
CA LYS A 71 10.99 14.47 5.95
C LYS A 71 9.95 14.19 7.04
N ILE A 72 9.78 15.15 7.93
CA ILE A 72 8.66 15.19 8.87
C ILE A 72 7.52 15.95 8.17
N LEU A 73 6.28 15.51 8.38
CA LEU A 73 5.08 16.16 7.86
C LEU A 73 4.72 17.36 8.75
N GLU A 74 5.57 18.38 8.77
CA GLU A 74 5.34 19.66 9.45
C GLU A 74 4.67 20.63 8.46
N ASN A 75 3.35 20.58 8.41
CA ASN A 75 2.56 21.45 7.56
C ASN A 75 1.29 21.85 8.31
N GLU A 76 1.02 23.14 8.43
CA GLU A 76 -0.17 23.68 9.11
C GLU A 76 -1.49 23.21 8.49
N GLN A 77 -1.45 22.76 7.23
CA GLN A 77 -2.61 22.21 6.51
C GLN A 77 -2.77 20.70 6.68
N ILE A 78 -1.91 20.04 7.48
CA ILE A 78 -1.99 18.61 7.79
C ILE A 78 -2.09 18.46 9.31
N GLY A 79 -3.24 18.01 9.78
CA GLY A 79 -3.43 17.75 11.20
C GLY A 79 -2.78 16.45 11.64
N PHE A 80 -3.17 15.34 11.02
CA PHE A 80 -2.59 14.02 11.28
C PHE A 80 -2.72 13.11 10.06
N ALA A 81 -1.60 12.86 9.39
CA ALA A 81 -1.56 11.90 8.28
C ALA A 81 -1.67 10.47 8.79
N ARG A 82 -2.82 9.82 8.57
CA ARG A 82 -3.05 8.42 8.91
C ARG A 82 -2.38 7.47 7.92
N LEU A 83 -2.49 7.78 6.64
CA LEU A 83 -1.95 7.01 5.52
C LEU A 83 -1.24 7.95 4.56
N LEU A 84 -0.24 7.43 3.85
CA LEU A 84 0.50 8.18 2.85
C LEU A 84 0.95 7.23 1.75
N THR A 85 0.87 7.65 0.49
CA THR A 85 1.34 6.90 -0.67
C THR A 85 1.92 7.83 -1.72
N TYR A 86 2.74 7.28 -2.60
CA TYR A 86 3.37 8.00 -3.70
C TYR A 86 2.42 8.10 -4.91
N ALA A 87 2.24 9.31 -5.43
CA ALA A 87 1.48 9.57 -6.66
C ALA A 87 2.33 9.41 -7.92
N ALA A 88 1.68 9.14 -9.06
CA ALA A 88 2.36 8.94 -10.35
C ALA A 88 3.11 10.17 -10.84
N ASP A 89 2.63 11.35 -10.50
CA ASP A 89 3.18 12.65 -10.88
C ASP A 89 4.32 13.16 -9.98
N GLY A 90 4.77 12.36 -9.01
CA GLY A 90 5.84 12.74 -8.09
C GLY A 90 5.36 13.31 -6.76
N ASN A 91 4.08 13.63 -6.65
CA ASN A 91 3.46 14.09 -5.42
C ASN A 91 3.16 12.94 -4.44
N LEU A 92 2.59 13.26 -3.29
CA LEU A 92 2.14 12.32 -2.28
C LEU A 92 0.63 12.45 -2.07
N TRP A 93 -0.06 11.32 -1.99
CA TRP A 93 -1.40 11.28 -1.43
C TRP A 93 -1.32 10.95 0.05
N LEU A 94 -2.14 11.60 0.85
CA LEU A 94 -2.30 11.28 2.26
C LEU A 94 -3.77 11.36 2.66
N PHE A 95 -4.15 10.60 3.69
CA PHE A 95 -5.42 10.78 4.37
C PHE A 95 -5.16 11.48 5.70
N ASP A 96 -5.77 12.64 5.87
CA ASP A 96 -5.69 13.46 7.09
C ASP A 96 -6.89 13.15 7.99
N ASP A 97 -6.62 12.66 9.18
CA ASP A 97 -7.65 12.31 10.16
C ASP A 97 -8.34 13.54 10.76
N GLN A 98 -7.61 14.65 10.91
CA GLN A 98 -8.17 15.84 11.53
C GLN A 98 -9.19 16.51 10.63
N ASP A 99 -8.86 16.68 9.35
CA ASP A 99 -9.76 17.29 8.38
C ASP A 99 -10.71 16.25 7.73
N PHE A 100 -10.49 14.98 8.04
CA PHE A 100 -11.22 13.85 7.44
C PHE A 100 -11.25 13.90 5.92
N ALA A 101 -10.08 14.08 5.34
CA ALA A 101 -9.92 14.38 3.92
C ALA A 101 -8.76 13.60 3.27
N LEU A 102 -8.95 13.24 2.01
CA LEU A 102 -7.88 12.83 1.13
C LEU A 102 -7.18 14.09 0.59
N LYS A 103 -5.87 14.19 0.80
CA LYS A 103 -5.08 15.36 0.39
C LYS A 103 -3.95 14.94 -0.55
N LYS A 104 -3.57 15.85 -1.44
CA LYS A 104 -2.40 15.73 -2.32
C LYS A 104 -1.36 16.75 -1.92
N LEU A 105 -0.17 16.28 -1.58
CA LEU A 105 0.97 17.08 -1.10
C LEU A 105 2.07 17.09 -2.14
N ASP A 106 2.58 18.28 -2.47
CA ASP A 106 3.84 18.44 -3.18
C ASP A 106 5.00 18.28 -2.17
N PRO A 107 5.83 17.22 -2.28
CA PRO A 107 6.91 16.98 -1.34
C PRO A 107 8.07 17.97 -1.46
N GLU A 108 8.21 18.68 -2.57
CA GLU A 108 9.30 19.64 -2.78
C GLU A 108 8.96 21.00 -2.16
N THR A 109 7.76 21.50 -2.42
CA THR A 109 7.31 22.80 -1.92
C THR A 109 6.58 22.73 -0.58
N ASN A 110 6.27 21.52 -0.11
CA ASN A 110 5.47 21.25 1.10
C ASN A 110 4.07 21.90 1.05
N LYS A 111 3.45 22.00 -0.13
CA LYS A 111 2.13 22.60 -0.32
C LYS A 111 1.07 21.53 -0.56
N ILE A 112 -0.10 21.74 0.04
CA ILE A 112 -1.29 20.96 -0.31
C ILE A 112 -1.82 21.47 -1.65
N LEU A 113 -1.82 20.59 -2.65
CA LEU A 113 -2.28 20.87 -4.01
C LEU A 113 -3.79 20.64 -4.15
N LEU A 114 -4.34 19.74 -3.34
CA LEU A 114 -5.71 19.28 -3.45
C LEU A 114 -6.21 18.75 -2.10
N THR A 115 -7.48 19.00 -1.80
CA THR A 115 -8.17 18.47 -0.62
C THR A 115 -9.55 17.98 -1.04
N THR A 116 -9.86 16.72 -0.75
CA THR A 116 -11.17 16.09 -0.99
C THR A 116 -11.75 15.66 0.35
N PRO A 117 -12.78 16.35 0.88
CA PRO A 117 -13.50 15.94 2.08
C PRO A 117 -14.14 14.57 1.89
N CYS A 118 -14.10 13.72 2.91
CA CYS A 118 -14.61 12.35 2.85
C CYS A 118 -15.81 12.10 3.80
N ASP A 119 -16.25 13.10 4.54
CA ASP A 119 -17.35 13.02 5.52
C ASP A 119 -18.70 12.61 4.92
N LEU A 120 -18.94 12.92 3.64
CA LEU A 120 -20.11 12.49 2.89
C LEU A 120 -19.98 11.07 2.29
N LEU A 121 -18.78 10.50 2.26
CA LEU A 121 -18.53 9.20 1.67
C LEU A 121 -18.63 8.08 2.71
N PHE A 122 -18.14 8.32 3.93
CA PHE A 122 -18.19 7.39 5.04
C PHE A 122 -18.10 8.13 6.38
N SER A 123 -18.58 7.46 7.43
CA SER A 123 -18.74 8.10 8.74
C SER A 123 -17.41 8.28 9.48
N PRO A 124 -17.08 9.50 9.95
CA PRO A 124 -15.93 9.75 10.80
C PRO A 124 -15.97 9.02 12.16
N ARG A 125 -17.12 8.46 12.56
CA ARG A 125 -17.29 7.78 13.84
C ARG A 125 -16.97 6.30 13.82
N SER A 126 -16.91 5.68 12.62
CA SER A 126 -16.82 4.22 12.50
C SER A 126 -15.87 3.75 11.39
N TYR A 127 -15.01 4.62 10.88
CA TYR A 127 -14.04 4.25 9.86
C TYR A 127 -12.87 3.44 10.42
N GLN A 128 -12.31 2.56 9.59
CA GLN A 128 -11.11 1.78 9.87
C GLN A 128 -10.21 1.74 8.63
N LEU A 129 -9.64 2.90 8.30
CA LEU A 129 -8.73 3.04 7.17
C LEU A 129 -7.43 2.27 7.42
N SER A 130 -7.05 1.44 6.48
CA SER A 130 -5.91 0.53 6.59
C SER A 130 -4.88 0.66 5.48
N PHE A 131 -5.27 1.14 4.29
CA PHE A 131 -4.37 1.18 3.15
C PHE A 131 -4.76 2.30 2.18
N LEU A 132 -3.76 2.91 1.56
CA LEU A 132 -3.89 3.94 0.53
C LEU A 132 -2.86 3.66 -0.58
N ARG A 133 -3.29 3.68 -1.84
CA ARG A 133 -2.38 3.57 -3.00
C ARG A 133 -2.94 4.19 -4.26
N GLU A 134 -2.08 4.89 -5.00
CA GLU A 134 -2.37 5.24 -6.38
C GLU A 134 -1.87 4.14 -7.33
N TYR A 135 -2.75 3.66 -8.19
CA TYR A 135 -2.45 2.70 -9.24
C TYR A 135 -3.26 3.01 -10.50
N GLN A 136 -2.61 3.05 -11.67
CA GLN A 136 -3.23 3.35 -12.97
C GLN A 136 -4.14 4.61 -12.94
N ASN A 137 -3.60 5.72 -12.41
CA ASN A 137 -4.31 7.00 -12.26
C ASN A 137 -5.59 6.95 -11.42
N GLN A 138 -5.71 5.96 -10.56
CA GLN A 138 -6.78 5.85 -9.57
C GLN A 138 -6.19 5.74 -8.17
N VAL A 139 -6.80 6.40 -7.20
CA VAL A 139 -6.41 6.34 -5.80
C VAL A 139 -7.39 5.43 -5.07
N PHE A 140 -6.85 4.39 -4.46
CA PHE A 140 -7.59 3.37 -3.72
C PHE A 140 -7.38 3.59 -2.23
N LEU A 141 -8.46 3.89 -1.53
CA LEU A 141 -8.50 4.04 -0.08
C LEU A 141 -9.30 2.88 0.51
N VAL A 142 -8.64 2.02 1.27
CA VAL A 142 -9.27 0.84 1.88
C VAL A 142 -9.76 1.18 3.27
N ASP A 143 -11.03 0.96 3.49
CA ASP A 143 -11.67 0.96 4.80
C ASP A 143 -12.26 -0.42 5.09
N LYS A 144 -11.91 -0.99 6.24
CA LYS A 144 -12.33 -2.33 6.63
C LYS A 144 -13.86 -2.47 6.76
N ASN A 145 -14.54 -1.41 7.18
CA ASN A 145 -15.99 -1.41 7.43
C ASN A 145 -16.80 -1.05 6.20
N PHE A 146 -16.26 -0.15 5.35
CA PHE A 146 -17.01 0.43 4.24
C PHE A 146 -16.56 -0.05 2.86
N GLY A 147 -15.43 -0.75 2.75
CA GLY A 147 -14.90 -1.26 1.48
C GLY A 147 -13.79 -0.39 0.89
N ILE A 148 -13.67 -0.37 -0.43
CA ILE A 148 -12.59 0.34 -1.13
C ILE A 148 -13.18 1.54 -1.86
N PHE A 149 -12.80 2.73 -1.40
CA PHE A 149 -13.14 3.98 -2.07
C PHE A 149 -12.13 4.24 -3.19
N VAL A 150 -12.62 4.53 -4.37
CA VAL A 150 -11.80 4.79 -5.55
C VAL A 150 -12.01 6.22 -6.00
N PHE A 151 -10.91 6.96 -6.12
CA PHE A 151 -10.87 8.32 -6.64
C PHE A 151 -10.05 8.35 -7.93
N ASP A 152 -10.22 9.38 -8.74
CA ASP A 152 -9.28 9.66 -9.82
C ASP A 152 -8.02 10.38 -9.30
N ASN A 153 -7.05 10.63 -10.18
CA ASN A 153 -5.81 11.32 -9.82
C ASN A 153 -5.97 12.84 -9.58
N PHE A 154 -7.19 13.36 -9.71
CA PHE A 154 -7.60 14.71 -9.29
C PHE A 154 -8.35 14.72 -7.96
N GLY A 155 -8.49 13.54 -7.33
CA GLY A 155 -9.18 13.40 -6.04
C GLY A 155 -10.70 13.32 -6.15
N ASN A 156 -11.29 13.25 -7.34
CA ASN A 156 -12.73 13.11 -7.47
C ASN A 156 -13.15 11.67 -7.14
N PHE A 157 -14.14 11.52 -6.27
CA PHE A 157 -14.72 10.21 -5.96
C PHE A 157 -15.36 9.58 -7.20
N LYS A 158 -15.02 8.32 -7.49
CA LYS A 158 -15.52 7.57 -8.64
C LYS A 158 -16.53 6.49 -8.25
N LYS A 159 -16.18 5.68 -7.27
CA LYS A 159 -17.01 4.55 -6.83
C LYS A 159 -16.55 4.03 -5.47
N ASN A 160 -17.45 3.30 -4.82
CA ASN A 160 -17.10 2.40 -3.73
C ASN A 160 -17.21 0.95 -4.23
N MET A 161 -16.18 0.15 -3.99
CA MET A 161 -16.22 -1.30 -4.17
C MET A 161 -16.58 -1.92 -2.80
N ASP A 162 -17.73 -2.58 -2.71
CA ASP A 162 -18.23 -3.20 -1.47
C ASP A 162 -17.44 -4.48 -1.13
N ILE A 163 -16.13 -4.28 -0.85
CA ILE A 163 -15.18 -5.34 -0.45
C ILE A 163 -14.73 -5.00 0.96
N ARG A 164 -15.41 -5.58 1.94
CA ARG A 164 -15.22 -5.29 3.37
C ARG A 164 -14.36 -6.35 4.05
N ASN A 165 -13.96 -6.07 5.30
CA ASN A 165 -13.16 -6.98 6.13
C ASN A 165 -11.79 -7.34 5.52
N ILE A 166 -11.22 -6.42 4.75
CA ILE A 166 -9.85 -6.50 4.26
C ILE A 166 -9.03 -5.33 4.79
N ASN A 167 -7.73 -5.54 4.99
CA ASN A 167 -6.81 -4.51 5.48
C ASN A 167 -5.79 -4.09 4.43
N PHE A 168 -5.66 -4.85 3.36
CA PHE A 168 -4.60 -4.65 2.37
C PHE A 168 -5.06 -5.08 0.98
N ILE A 169 -4.66 -4.31 -0.02
CA ILE A 169 -4.78 -4.66 -1.42
C ILE A 169 -3.43 -4.48 -2.11
N THR A 170 -3.21 -5.23 -3.16
CA THR A 170 -2.11 -4.97 -4.09
C THR A 170 -2.59 -5.11 -5.53
N PHE A 171 -1.72 -4.89 -6.50
CA PHE A 171 -2.13 -4.82 -7.89
C PHE A 171 -1.24 -5.69 -8.75
N VAL A 172 -1.83 -6.35 -9.75
CA VAL A 172 -1.13 -7.05 -10.82
C VAL A 172 -1.88 -6.82 -12.13
N ALA A 173 -1.23 -6.22 -13.13
CA ALA A 173 -1.86 -5.80 -14.38
C ALA A 173 -3.18 -5.02 -14.09
N ASP A 174 -4.29 -5.41 -14.70
CA ASP A 174 -5.58 -4.74 -14.53
C ASP A 174 -6.41 -5.29 -13.35
N TYR A 175 -5.77 -5.91 -12.37
CA TYR A 175 -6.45 -6.49 -11.22
C TYR A 175 -6.01 -5.86 -9.90
N ALA A 176 -6.99 -5.43 -9.10
CA ALA A 176 -6.82 -5.28 -7.66
C ALA A 176 -6.91 -6.66 -7.00
N THR A 177 -5.98 -6.97 -6.13
CA THR A 177 -5.91 -8.27 -5.47
C THR A 177 -5.98 -8.11 -3.97
N TYR A 178 -6.72 -8.98 -3.31
CA TYR A 178 -6.89 -9.01 -1.86
C TYR A 178 -7.11 -10.43 -1.36
N ILE A 179 -6.80 -10.65 -0.09
CA ILE A 179 -7.10 -11.91 0.58
C ILE A 179 -8.28 -11.69 1.51
N GLN A 180 -9.27 -12.57 1.41
CA GLN A 180 -10.38 -12.64 2.33
C GLN A 180 -10.57 -14.10 2.74
N GLU A 181 -10.52 -14.38 4.04
CA GLU A 181 -10.44 -15.73 4.55
C GLU A 181 -9.21 -16.47 3.93
N ASN A 182 -9.39 -17.67 3.39
CA ASN A 182 -8.34 -18.42 2.71
C ASN A 182 -8.40 -18.31 1.18
N THR A 183 -8.91 -17.21 0.65
CA THR A 183 -9.06 -17.02 -0.79
C THR A 183 -8.41 -15.73 -1.24
N LEU A 184 -7.54 -15.84 -2.23
CA LEU A 184 -7.00 -14.71 -2.97
C LEU A 184 -7.95 -14.37 -4.11
N TYR A 185 -8.46 -13.15 -4.07
CA TYR A 185 -9.31 -12.58 -5.10
C TYR A 185 -8.50 -11.69 -6.03
N LEU A 186 -8.79 -11.78 -7.33
CA LEU A 186 -8.29 -10.87 -8.36
C LEU A 186 -9.50 -10.21 -9.01
N GLN A 187 -9.81 -9.00 -8.57
CA GLN A 187 -10.91 -8.19 -9.05
C GLN A 187 -10.43 -7.31 -10.20
N HIS A 188 -11.01 -7.48 -11.39
CA HIS A 188 -10.66 -6.64 -12.53
C HIS A 188 -11.12 -5.18 -12.28
N LEU A 189 -10.25 -4.21 -12.56
CA LEU A 189 -10.49 -2.79 -12.26
C LEU A 189 -11.58 -2.15 -13.13
N TYR A 190 -11.70 -2.63 -14.38
CA TYR A 190 -12.54 -2.04 -15.43
C TYR A 190 -13.69 -2.93 -15.88
N GLN A 191 -13.70 -4.21 -15.50
CA GLN A 191 -14.70 -5.20 -15.91
C GLN A 191 -15.33 -5.86 -14.69
N LYS A 192 -16.57 -6.35 -14.84
CA LYS A 192 -17.23 -7.17 -13.82
C LYS A 192 -16.71 -8.61 -13.85
N GLN A 193 -15.41 -8.75 -13.58
CA GLN A 193 -14.72 -10.05 -13.57
C GLN A 193 -13.93 -10.21 -12.27
N THR A 194 -14.11 -11.33 -11.60
CA THR A 194 -13.36 -11.71 -10.40
C THR A 194 -12.81 -13.13 -10.59
N LYS A 195 -11.50 -13.31 -10.39
CA LYS A 195 -10.86 -14.61 -10.31
C LYS A 195 -10.59 -14.95 -8.85
N LYS A 196 -10.63 -16.24 -8.51
CA LYS A 196 -10.40 -16.73 -7.16
C LYS A 196 -9.32 -17.80 -7.18
N ILE A 197 -8.43 -17.75 -6.20
CA ILE A 197 -7.39 -18.76 -5.96
C ILE A 197 -7.51 -19.17 -4.48
N ILE A 198 -7.81 -20.43 -4.23
CA ILE A 198 -7.85 -20.97 -2.86
C ILE A 198 -6.41 -21.10 -2.38
N LEU A 199 -6.13 -20.50 -1.23
CA LEU A 199 -4.81 -20.55 -0.61
C LEU A 199 -4.68 -21.82 0.25
N PRO A 200 -3.45 -22.36 0.42
CA PRO A 200 -3.21 -23.45 1.36
C PRO A 200 -3.60 -23.05 2.78
N ILE A 201 -4.30 -23.93 3.49
CA ILE A 201 -4.81 -23.70 4.85
C ILE A 201 -3.82 -24.07 5.95
N GLU A 202 -2.63 -24.56 5.58
CA GLU A 202 -1.61 -25.09 6.50
C GLU A 202 -1.01 -24.03 7.43
N HIS A 203 -1.19 -22.73 7.09
CA HIS A 203 -0.59 -21.62 7.80
C HIS A 203 -1.58 -20.46 8.03
N HIS A 204 -1.41 -19.75 9.14
CA HIS A 204 -2.09 -18.49 9.40
C HIS A 204 -1.35 -17.34 8.73
N TYR A 205 -1.77 -16.98 7.52
CA TYR A 205 -1.16 -15.89 6.78
C TYR A 205 -1.56 -14.52 7.33
N LYS A 206 -0.66 -13.56 7.16
CA LYS A 206 -0.94 -12.14 7.43
C LYS A 206 -1.83 -11.56 6.32
N ASP A 207 -2.45 -10.43 6.61
CA ASP A 207 -3.32 -9.74 5.65
C ASP A 207 -2.54 -9.13 4.48
N PHE A 208 -1.25 -8.87 4.64
CA PHE A 208 -0.40 -8.37 3.57
C PHE A 208 0.29 -9.50 2.81
N PHE A 209 0.45 -9.30 1.53
CA PHE A 209 1.07 -10.26 0.61
C PHE A 209 1.68 -9.51 -0.57
N ALA A 210 2.47 -10.19 -1.38
CA ALA A 210 2.91 -9.68 -2.67
C ALA A 210 2.50 -10.65 -3.78
N ILE A 211 2.30 -10.12 -4.98
CA ILE A 211 1.92 -10.92 -6.14
C ILE A 211 2.65 -10.43 -7.38
N SER A 212 3.11 -11.37 -8.20
CA SER A 212 3.64 -11.13 -9.54
C SER A 212 2.76 -11.83 -10.58
N ASN A 213 3.20 -11.83 -11.83
CA ASN A 213 2.51 -12.57 -12.90
C ASN A 213 2.55 -14.11 -12.73
N THR A 214 3.43 -14.62 -11.87
CA THR A 214 3.68 -16.06 -11.70
C THR A 214 3.63 -16.52 -10.26
N ASN A 215 3.96 -15.64 -9.30
CA ASN A 215 4.12 -16.02 -7.90
C ASN A 215 3.23 -15.18 -6.97
N VAL A 216 2.81 -15.83 -5.90
CA VAL A 216 2.20 -15.18 -4.72
C VAL A 216 3.14 -15.39 -3.54
N TYR A 217 3.43 -14.33 -2.83
CA TYR A 217 4.26 -14.33 -1.62
C TYR A 217 3.35 -14.09 -0.42
N LEU A 218 3.20 -15.10 0.41
CA LEU A 218 2.38 -15.08 1.61
C LEU A 218 3.27 -15.03 2.85
N PHE A 219 2.85 -14.30 3.85
CA PHE A 219 3.65 -14.08 5.06
C PHE A 219 2.95 -14.63 6.29
N THR A 220 3.73 -15.24 7.19
CA THR A 220 3.35 -15.49 8.58
C THR A 220 4.07 -14.51 9.50
N SER A 221 4.09 -14.74 10.79
CA SER A 221 4.85 -13.91 11.74
C SER A 221 6.38 -14.02 11.59
N SER A 222 6.87 -15.10 10.97
CA SER A 222 8.30 -15.43 10.92
C SER A 222 8.80 -15.93 9.57
N GLN A 223 7.92 -16.22 8.62
CA GLN A 223 8.27 -16.87 7.36
C GLN A 223 7.55 -16.21 6.17
N MET A 224 8.19 -16.28 5.02
CA MET A 224 7.61 -15.94 3.71
C MET A 224 7.51 -17.23 2.90
N PHE A 225 6.32 -17.50 2.37
CA PHE A 225 6.04 -18.62 1.49
C PHE A 225 5.85 -18.14 0.07
N VAL A 226 6.49 -18.81 -0.88
CA VAL A 226 6.39 -18.47 -2.30
C VAL A 226 5.62 -19.59 -3.02
N TYR A 227 4.48 -19.23 -3.58
CA TYR A 227 3.65 -20.15 -4.35
C TYR A 227 3.64 -19.73 -5.82
N THR A 228 3.96 -20.67 -6.70
CA THR A 228 3.86 -20.45 -8.14
C THR A 228 2.49 -20.89 -8.62
N TYR A 229 1.76 -20.02 -9.32
CA TYR A 229 0.49 -20.39 -9.93
C TYR A 229 0.63 -20.47 -11.46
N LYS A 230 0.07 -21.54 -12.02
CA LYS A 230 0.02 -21.70 -13.49
C LYS A 230 -1.20 -20.93 -13.99
N LYS A 231 -1.03 -19.99 -14.92
CA LYS A 231 -2.14 -19.53 -15.73
C LYS A 231 -2.68 -20.75 -16.46
N LYS A 232 -3.95 -21.14 -16.24
CA LYS A 232 -4.58 -22.06 -17.19
C LYS A 232 -4.56 -21.34 -18.54
N SER A 233 -3.90 -21.94 -19.52
CA SER A 233 -4.02 -21.50 -20.91
C SER A 233 -5.50 -21.46 -21.28
N PRO A 234 -5.94 -20.47 -22.05
CA PRO A 234 -7.33 -20.36 -22.47
C PRO A 234 -7.79 -21.57 -23.26
#